data_8a7217682f0b176faaccaf6b1b4b7334
#
_entry.id   8a7217682f0b176faaccaf6b1b4b7334
#
_cell.length_a   1.000
_cell.length_b   1.000
_cell.length_c   1.000
_cell.angle_alpha   90.00
_cell.angle_beta   90.00
_cell.angle_gamma   90.00
#
_symmetry.space_group_name_H-M   'P 1'
#
loop_
_entity.id
_entity.type
_entity.pdbx_description
1 polymer ?
#
loop_
_entity_poly.entity_id
_entity_poly.type
_entity_poly.pdbx_seq_one_letter_code
_entity_poly.pdbx_strand_id
1 'polypeptide(L)'
;MLKDTIIFSALIAAVIYAGSKPKTEVITETVYITRDTCDTDSDFINAIGHIETLNTDSLIGDSGRAFGRYQMHAVCVKGSGLEDLLNYQHKDMFDSVKAERVFWAAMGVHCYTYAQKYGKYPNLGELARMWNGGPNGHKKQSTLNYLKKFEQCHAKN
;
A
#
# COMPACT_ATOMS: atom_id res chain seq x y z
N MET A 1 22.41 -21.12 -5.29
CA MET A 1 21.84 -19.77 -5.12
C MET A 1 20.48 -19.94 -4.51
N LEU A 2 20.33 -19.73 -3.21
CA LEU A 2 19.02 -19.72 -2.54
C LEU A 2 18.29 -18.44 -2.99
N LYS A 3 17.11 -18.64 -3.57
CA LYS A 3 16.20 -17.52 -3.88
C LYS A 3 15.54 -17.12 -2.56
N ASP A 4 15.85 -15.94 -2.06
CA ASP A 4 15.20 -15.39 -0.87
C ASP A 4 13.74 -15.05 -1.22
N THR A 5 12.81 -15.78 -0.61
CA THR A 5 11.37 -15.55 -0.74
C THR A 5 10.93 -14.69 0.44
N ILE A 6 10.46 -13.46 0.18
CA ILE A 6 9.79 -12.66 1.22
C ILE A 6 8.35 -13.14 1.28
N ILE A 7 7.97 -13.69 2.43
CA ILE A 7 6.61 -14.12 2.70
C ILE A 7 5.89 -12.96 3.40
N PHE A 8 5.00 -12.28 2.67
CA PHE A 8 4.02 -11.39 3.30
C PHE A 8 2.78 -12.21 3.63
N SER A 9 2.58 -12.51 4.90
CA SER A 9 1.32 -13.06 5.38
C SER A 9 0.33 -11.92 5.58
N ALA A 10 -0.48 -11.62 4.58
CA ALA A 10 -1.64 -10.76 4.76
C ALA A 10 -2.75 -11.59 5.40
N LEU A 11 -3.05 -11.35 6.68
CA LEU A 11 -4.21 -11.93 7.34
C LEU A 11 -5.45 -11.18 6.86
N ILE A 12 -6.12 -11.71 5.84
CA ILE A 12 -7.42 -11.18 5.39
C ILE A 12 -8.50 -11.96 6.14
N ALA A 13 -9.10 -11.34 7.16
CA ALA A 13 -10.30 -11.86 7.78
C ALA A 13 -11.51 -11.56 6.87
N ALA A 14 -11.93 -12.52 6.08
CA ALA A 14 -13.19 -12.44 5.35
C ALA A 14 -14.33 -12.93 6.27
N VAL A 15 -15.24 -12.02 6.64
CA VAL A 15 -16.48 -12.37 7.31
C VAL A 15 -17.51 -12.72 6.24
N ILE A 16 -17.75 -14.00 6.03
CA ILE A 16 -18.82 -14.48 5.14
C ILE A 16 -20.10 -14.58 5.96
N TYR A 17 -21.05 -13.68 5.70
CA TYR A 17 -22.41 -13.78 6.21
C TYR A 17 -23.20 -14.79 5.35
N ALA A 18 -23.27 -16.05 5.77
CA ALA A 18 -24.29 -16.98 5.35
C ALA A 18 -25.21 -17.22 6.56
N GLY A 19 -26.49 -16.92 6.44
CA GLY A 19 -27.46 -16.88 7.53
C GLY A 19 -27.44 -18.13 8.43
N SER A 20 -26.93 -17.97 9.61
CA SER A 20 -26.91 -18.71 10.87
C SER A 20 -25.48 -18.89 11.40
N LYS A 21 -25.09 -17.99 12.33
CA LYS A 21 -23.83 -17.89 13.09
C LYS A 21 -22.56 -17.69 12.25
N PRO A 22 -21.77 -16.64 12.51
CA PRO A 22 -20.54 -16.38 11.78
C PRO A 22 -19.52 -17.48 12.06
N LYS A 23 -19.18 -18.25 11.05
CA LYS A 23 -17.95 -19.04 11.04
C LYS A 23 -16.84 -18.14 10.53
N THR A 24 -15.91 -17.76 11.40
CA THR A 24 -14.69 -17.10 11.01
C THR A 24 -13.76 -18.14 10.40
N GLU A 25 -13.77 -18.30 9.10
CA GLU A 25 -12.71 -19.00 8.39
C GLU A 25 -11.55 -18.02 8.19
N VAL A 26 -10.44 -18.27 8.86
CA VAL A 26 -9.18 -17.56 8.60
C VAL A 26 -8.59 -18.19 7.34
N ILE A 27 -8.82 -17.56 6.20
CA ILE A 27 -8.14 -17.97 4.96
C ILE A 27 -6.76 -17.31 4.99
N THR A 28 -5.75 -18.09 5.30
CA THR A 28 -4.35 -17.67 5.17
C THR A 28 -3.94 -17.91 3.72
N GLU A 29 -4.22 -16.96 2.85
CA GLU A 29 -3.70 -17.00 1.49
C GLU A 29 -2.30 -16.36 1.51
N THR A 30 -1.28 -17.20 1.34
CA THR A 30 0.10 -16.74 1.22
C THR A 30 0.29 -16.23 -0.21
N VAL A 31 0.25 -14.91 -0.39
CA VAL A 31 0.58 -14.30 -1.68
C VAL A 31 2.09 -14.36 -1.85
N TYR A 32 2.56 -15.26 -2.69
CA TYR A 32 3.97 -15.30 -3.10
C TYR A 32 4.21 -14.22 -4.17
N ILE A 33 4.84 -13.14 -3.78
CA ILE A 33 5.44 -12.22 -4.75
C ILE A 33 6.80 -12.80 -5.12
N THR A 34 6.90 -13.46 -6.26
CA THR A 34 8.17 -13.99 -6.76
C THR A 34 9.08 -12.82 -7.13
N ARG A 35 10.25 -12.82 -6.49
CA ARG A 35 11.33 -11.84 -6.66
C ARG A 35 12.07 -12.01 -7.99
N ASP A 36 11.42 -11.88 -9.13
CA ASP A 36 12.15 -11.63 -10.38
C ASP A 36 12.27 -10.12 -10.70
N THR A 37 11.82 -9.24 -9.76
CA THR A 37 11.80 -7.78 -9.96
C THR A 37 12.12 -6.98 -8.69
N CYS A 38 12.83 -7.52 -7.72
CA CYS A 38 12.89 -7.00 -6.35
C CYS A 38 14.17 -6.26 -5.92
N ASP A 39 14.84 -5.55 -6.82
CA ASP A 39 15.56 -4.33 -6.43
C ASP A 39 14.61 -3.12 -6.35
N THR A 40 13.33 -3.35 -6.61
CA THR A 40 12.31 -2.34 -6.87
C THR A 40 11.47 -1.94 -5.66
N ASP A 41 11.41 -2.73 -4.59
CA ASP A 41 10.51 -2.40 -3.47
C ASP A 41 11.00 -1.21 -2.67
N SER A 42 12.31 -1.13 -2.39
CA SER A 42 12.90 0.04 -1.71
C SER A 42 12.84 1.28 -2.58
N ASP A 43 13.10 1.14 -3.89
CA ASP A 43 13.08 2.27 -4.83
C ASP A 43 11.67 2.78 -5.05
N PHE A 44 10.68 1.88 -5.12
CA PHE A 44 9.28 2.24 -5.23
C PHE A 44 8.81 3.07 -4.03
N ILE A 45 9.00 2.56 -2.80
CA ILE A 45 8.54 3.26 -1.59
C ILE A 45 9.30 4.55 -1.35
N ASN A 46 10.60 4.59 -1.68
CA ASN A 46 11.41 5.80 -1.59
C ASN A 46 10.95 6.86 -2.60
N ALA A 47 10.61 6.47 -3.83
CA ALA A 47 10.09 7.37 -4.83
C ALA A 47 8.74 7.98 -4.38
N ILE A 48 7.83 7.15 -3.82
CA ILE A 48 6.56 7.64 -3.26
C ILE A 48 6.82 8.63 -2.13
N GLY A 49 7.63 8.29 -1.14
CA GLY A 49 7.95 9.18 -0.01
C GLY A 49 8.60 10.49 -0.47
N HIS A 50 9.46 10.42 -1.49
CA HIS A 50 10.09 11.63 -2.07
C HIS A 50 9.05 12.55 -2.74
N ILE A 51 8.10 11.99 -3.50
CA ILE A 51 7.05 12.77 -4.16
C ILE A 51 6.13 13.44 -3.15
N GLU A 52 5.79 12.74 -2.07
CA GLU A 52 4.86 13.23 -1.06
C GLU A 52 5.49 14.29 -0.15
N THR A 53 6.72 14.06 0.31
CA THR A 53 7.29 14.86 1.41
C THR A 53 8.80 15.06 1.36
N LEU A 54 9.47 14.71 0.26
CA LEU A 54 10.93 14.60 0.19
C LEU A 54 11.48 13.67 1.30
N ASN A 55 10.76 12.59 1.59
CA ASN A 55 11.08 11.61 2.63
C ASN A 55 11.10 12.16 4.06
N THR A 56 10.28 13.18 4.36
CA THR A 56 10.17 13.79 5.69
C THR A 56 9.06 13.12 6.51
N ASP A 57 9.42 12.55 7.69
CA ASP A 57 8.48 11.79 8.52
C ASP A 57 7.51 12.67 9.33
N SER A 58 7.88 13.92 9.61
CA SER A 58 7.10 14.82 10.49
C SER A 58 6.14 15.73 9.75
N LEU A 59 5.95 15.57 8.44
CA LEU A 59 5.11 16.47 7.66
C LEU A 59 3.62 16.23 7.90
N ILE A 60 2.89 17.33 8.01
CA ILE A 60 1.42 17.33 8.05
C ILE A 60 0.93 18.08 6.80
N GLY A 61 0.16 17.41 5.96
CA GLY A 61 -0.40 17.94 4.73
C GLY A 61 -1.93 17.92 4.71
N ASP A 62 -2.48 18.29 3.57
CA ASP A 62 -3.92 18.27 3.30
C ASP A 62 -4.75 18.90 4.43
N SER A 63 -4.37 20.10 4.88
CA SER A 63 -5.06 20.83 5.95
C SER A 63 -5.19 20.03 7.26
N GLY A 64 -4.16 19.26 7.62
CA GLY A 64 -4.12 18.48 8.85
C GLY A 64 -4.68 17.07 8.74
N ARG A 65 -4.94 16.57 7.53
CA ARG A 65 -5.54 15.25 7.31
C ARG A 65 -4.57 14.18 6.80
N ALA A 66 -3.40 14.58 6.30
CA ALA A 66 -2.39 13.69 5.75
C ALA A 66 -1.13 13.74 6.61
N PHE A 67 -0.65 12.59 7.11
CA PHE A 67 0.44 12.50 8.08
C PHE A 67 1.62 11.71 7.55
N GLY A 68 2.82 12.19 7.93
CA GLY A 68 4.08 11.49 7.77
C GLY A 68 4.61 11.44 6.35
N ARG A 69 5.65 10.64 6.16
CA ARG A 69 6.42 10.51 4.92
C ARG A 69 5.56 10.24 3.68
N TYR A 70 4.53 9.41 3.83
CA TYR A 70 3.69 8.99 2.71
C TYR A 70 2.36 9.72 2.64
N GLN A 71 2.16 10.78 3.42
CA GLN A 71 0.94 11.59 3.48
C GLN A 71 -0.34 10.74 3.64
N MET A 72 -0.30 9.85 4.61
CA MET A 72 -1.41 8.93 4.87
C MET A 72 -2.59 9.62 5.52
N HIS A 73 -3.76 9.39 4.99
CA HIS A 73 -5.03 9.72 5.63
C HIS A 73 -5.47 8.63 6.63
N ALA A 74 -6.29 8.98 7.62
CA ALA A 74 -6.81 8.01 8.59
C ALA A 74 -7.53 6.82 7.92
N VAL A 75 -8.22 7.05 6.80
CA VAL A 75 -8.87 5.99 6.03
C VAL A 75 -7.89 4.97 5.47
N CYS A 76 -6.65 5.37 5.17
CA CYS A 76 -5.60 4.46 4.71
C CYS A 76 -5.17 3.51 5.84
N VAL A 77 -4.97 4.04 7.06
CA VAL A 77 -4.62 3.25 8.24
C VAL A 77 -5.71 2.21 8.52
N LYS A 78 -6.96 2.65 8.55
CA LYS A 78 -8.13 1.77 8.72
C LYS A 78 -8.22 0.72 7.61
N GLY A 79 -8.09 1.14 6.36
CA GLY A 79 -8.16 0.24 5.19
C GLY A 79 -7.03 -0.77 5.09
N SER A 80 -5.90 -0.53 5.76
CA SER A 80 -4.79 -1.48 5.84
C SER A 80 -5.07 -2.69 6.76
N GLY A 81 -6.09 -2.61 7.62
CA GLY A 81 -6.39 -3.60 8.66
C GLY A 81 -5.45 -3.58 9.86
N LEU A 82 -4.41 -2.74 9.85
CA LEU A 82 -3.43 -2.67 10.96
C LEU A 82 -3.93 -1.86 12.15
N GLU A 83 -4.98 -1.06 11.97
CA GLU A 83 -5.67 -0.41 13.09
C GLU A 83 -6.24 -1.45 14.05
N ASP A 84 -6.96 -2.44 13.53
CA ASP A 84 -7.58 -3.49 14.35
C ASP A 84 -6.56 -4.54 14.83
N LEU A 85 -5.61 -4.91 13.98
CA LEU A 85 -4.65 -5.99 14.26
C LEU A 85 -3.53 -5.57 15.21
N LEU A 86 -2.98 -4.36 15.06
CA LEU A 86 -1.81 -3.87 15.80
C LEU A 86 -2.10 -2.59 16.58
N ASN A 87 -3.36 -2.16 16.66
CA ASN A 87 -3.79 -0.92 17.31
C ASN A 87 -3.05 0.33 16.76
N TYR A 88 -2.74 0.34 15.47
CA TYR A 88 -2.11 1.50 14.83
C TYR A 88 -3.12 2.61 14.65
N GLN A 89 -2.72 3.83 14.99
CA GLN A 89 -3.54 5.03 14.87
C GLN A 89 -2.96 5.96 13.80
N HIS A 90 -3.78 6.88 13.32
CA HIS A 90 -3.35 7.84 12.30
C HIS A 90 -2.09 8.64 12.71
N LYS A 91 -1.99 9.04 14.01
CA LYS A 91 -0.80 9.72 14.54
C LYS A 91 0.49 8.89 14.48
N ASP A 92 0.38 7.57 14.41
CA ASP A 92 1.54 6.69 14.32
C ASP A 92 2.23 6.77 12.94
N MET A 93 1.63 7.45 11.97
CA MET A 93 2.22 7.65 10.64
C MET A 93 3.40 8.61 10.62
N PHE A 94 3.73 9.23 11.74
CA PHE A 94 4.99 9.94 11.95
C PHE A 94 6.17 9.00 12.31
N ASP A 95 5.87 7.76 12.69
CA ASP A 95 6.86 6.70 12.87
C ASP A 95 7.12 6.03 11.52
N SER A 96 8.35 6.14 11.01
CA SER A 96 8.69 5.65 9.68
C SER A 96 8.46 4.14 9.51
N VAL A 97 8.73 3.34 10.57
CA VAL A 97 8.56 1.88 10.54
C VAL A 97 7.08 1.50 10.48
N LYS A 98 6.25 2.16 11.29
CA LYS A 98 4.80 1.92 11.29
C LYS A 98 4.16 2.41 9.99
N ALA A 99 4.57 3.58 9.51
CA ALA A 99 4.11 4.14 8.25
C ALA A 99 4.44 3.21 7.07
N GLU A 100 5.64 2.67 7.01
CA GLU A 100 6.03 1.71 5.98
C GLU A 100 5.18 0.43 6.03
N ARG A 101 4.91 -0.11 7.22
CA ARG A 101 4.03 -1.28 7.37
C ARG A 101 2.62 -1.01 6.87
N VAL A 102 2.05 0.15 7.21
CA VAL A 102 0.72 0.55 6.72
C VAL A 102 0.73 0.75 5.21
N PHE A 103 1.80 1.35 4.67
CA PHE A 103 1.97 1.52 3.23
C PHE A 103 1.89 0.17 2.49
N TRP A 104 2.71 -0.79 2.91
CA TRP A 104 2.75 -2.10 2.24
C TRP A 104 1.45 -2.90 2.43
N ALA A 105 0.80 -2.80 3.59
CA ALA A 105 -0.50 -3.43 3.82
C ALA A 105 -1.57 -2.82 2.89
N ALA A 106 -1.62 -1.50 2.74
CA ALA A 106 -2.53 -0.84 1.81
C ALA A 106 -2.25 -1.20 0.35
N MET A 107 -0.96 -1.27 -0.04
CA MET A 107 -0.57 -1.71 -1.39
C MET A 107 -0.96 -3.17 -1.64
N GLY A 108 -0.82 -4.05 -0.65
CA GLY A 108 -1.28 -5.43 -0.73
C GLY A 108 -2.78 -5.54 -1.01
N VAL A 109 -3.61 -4.75 -0.31
CA VAL A 109 -5.06 -4.67 -0.57
C VAL A 109 -5.34 -4.18 -1.99
N HIS A 110 -4.60 -3.19 -2.47
CA HIS A 110 -4.76 -2.69 -3.84
C HIS A 110 -4.35 -3.72 -4.89
N CYS A 111 -3.22 -4.40 -4.70
CA CYS A 111 -2.76 -5.48 -5.59
C CYS A 111 -3.78 -6.61 -5.67
N TYR A 112 -4.27 -7.08 -4.52
CA TYR A 112 -5.26 -8.14 -4.45
C TYR A 112 -6.54 -7.77 -5.18
N THR A 113 -7.11 -6.61 -4.85
CA THR A 113 -8.36 -6.12 -5.48
C THR A 113 -8.20 -5.94 -6.99
N TYR A 114 -7.05 -5.45 -7.43
CA TYR A 114 -6.74 -5.30 -8.84
C TYR A 114 -6.65 -6.67 -9.53
N ALA A 115 -5.92 -7.63 -8.93
CA ALA A 115 -5.74 -8.97 -9.49
C ALA A 115 -7.08 -9.72 -9.60
N GLN A 116 -7.95 -9.63 -8.59
CA GLN A 116 -9.29 -10.20 -8.64
C GLN A 116 -10.12 -9.63 -9.80
N LYS A 117 -9.95 -8.35 -10.09
CA LYS A 117 -10.75 -7.67 -11.13
C LYS A 117 -10.21 -7.86 -12.55
N TYR A 118 -8.89 -7.95 -12.71
CA TYR A 118 -8.24 -7.92 -14.05
C TYR A 118 -7.49 -9.20 -14.39
N GLY A 119 -7.42 -10.18 -13.50
CA GLY A 119 -6.70 -11.43 -13.71
C GLY A 119 -5.17 -11.28 -13.82
N LYS A 120 -4.61 -10.12 -13.40
CA LYS A 120 -3.17 -9.83 -13.42
C LYS A 120 -2.84 -8.83 -12.33
N TYR A 121 -1.59 -8.78 -11.89
CA TYR A 121 -1.11 -7.78 -10.95
C TYR A 121 -0.89 -6.41 -11.63
N PRO A 122 -1.05 -5.30 -10.89
CA PRO A 122 -0.74 -3.97 -11.39
C PRO A 122 0.78 -3.79 -11.55
N ASN A 123 1.21 -2.99 -12.52
CA ASN A 123 2.60 -2.54 -12.60
C ASN A 123 2.85 -1.39 -11.60
N LEU A 124 4.13 -1.01 -11.42
CA LEU A 124 4.53 0.02 -10.45
C LEU A 124 3.87 1.39 -10.73
N GLY A 125 3.73 1.77 -11.99
CA GLY A 125 3.05 3.01 -12.36
C GLY A 125 1.55 2.99 -12.02
N GLU A 126 0.89 1.85 -12.21
CA GLU A 126 -0.51 1.65 -11.79
C GLU A 126 -0.62 1.71 -10.27
N LEU A 127 0.31 1.08 -9.52
CA LEU A 127 0.36 1.15 -8.07
C LEU A 127 0.57 2.58 -7.56
N ALA A 128 1.51 3.33 -8.13
CA ALA A 128 1.75 4.73 -7.77
C ALA A 128 0.49 5.58 -7.99
N ARG A 129 -0.22 5.37 -9.09
CA ARG A 129 -1.51 6.03 -9.34
C ARG A 129 -2.60 5.60 -8.37
N MET A 130 -2.60 4.34 -7.94
CA MET A 130 -3.55 3.84 -6.94
C MET A 130 -3.23 4.39 -5.55
N TRP A 131 -1.95 4.60 -5.22
CA TRP A 131 -1.58 5.32 -4.01
C TRP A 131 -2.19 6.71 -3.97
N ASN A 132 -1.98 7.51 -5.01
CA ASN A 132 -2.47 8.89 -5.08
C ASN A 132 -3.99 9.00 -5.25
N GLY A 133 -4.61 8.11 -6.00
CA GLY A 133 -6.01 8.21 -6.41
C GLY A 133 -6.96 7.18 -5.79
N GLY A 134 -6.47 6.33 -4.87
CA GLY A 134 -7.22 5.22 -4.30
C GLY A 134 -7.36 4.02 -5.26
N PRO A 135 -8.17 3.00 -4.93
CA PRO A 135 -8.23 1.72 -5.66
C PRO A 135 -8.46 1.83 -7.18
N ASN A 136 -9.11 2.88 -7.63
CA ASN A 136 -9.33 3.16 -9.05
C ASN A 136 -8.40 4.23 -9.62
N GLY A 137 -7.37 4.64 -8.88
CA GLY A 137 -6.43 5.69 -9.27
C GLY A 137 -5.78 5.45 -10.63
N HIS A 138 -5.44 4.20 -10.94
CA HIS A 138 -4.86 3.78 -12.21
C HIS A 138 -5.69 4.16 -13.46
N LYS A 139 -6.98 4.46 -13.29
CA LYS A 139 -7.89 4.89 -14.38
C LYS A 139 -8.15 6.39 -14.41
N LYS A 140 -7.82 7.12 -13.32
CA LYS A 140 -8.17 8.54 -13.19
C LYS A 140 -7.19 9.41 -13.99
N GLN A 141 -7.72 10.34 -14.77
CA GLN A 141 -6.93 11.35 -15.48
C GLN A 141 -6.14 12.23 -14.49
N SER A 142 -6.73 12.53 -13.32
CA SER A 142 -6.10 13.37 -12.29
C SER A 142 -4.80 12.78 -11.72
N THR A 143 -4.56 11.47 -11.83
CA THR A 143 -3.34 10.82 -11.33
C THR A 143 -2.21 10.75 -12.35
N LEU A 144 -2.39 11.21 -13.59
CA LEU A 144 -1.34 11.18 -14.63
C LEU A 144 -0.14 12.06 -14.28
N ASN A 145 -0.37 13.21 -13.64
CA ASN A 145 0.73 14.05 -13.19
C ASN A 145 1.54 13.38 -12.07
N TYR A 146 0.87 12.60 -11.22
CA TYR A 146 1.54 11.80 -10.19
C TYR A 146 2.41 10.71 -10.83
N LEU A 147 1.89 10.00 -11.84
CA LEU A 147 2.66 9.01 -12.60
C LEU A 147 3.94 9.62 -13.18
N LYS A 148 3.86 10.78 -13.83
CA LYS A 148 5.06 11.47 -14.37
C LYS A 148 6.11 11.77 -13.31
N LYS A 149 5.68 12.23 -12.12
CA LYS A 149 6.59 12.46 -10.99
C LYS A 149 7.22 11.15 -10.52
N PHE A 150 6.42 10.08 -10.43
CA PHE A 150 6.90 8.77 -10.04
C PHE A 150 7.98 8.25 -11.01
N GLU A 151 7.72 8.27 -12.31
CA GLU A 151 8.67 7.85 -13.33
C GLU A 151 9.97 8.63 -13.27
N GLN A 152 9.90 9.96 -13.03
CA GLN A 152 11.08 10.82 -12.90
C GLN A 152 11.90 10.51 -11.63
N CYS A 153 11.27 10.17 -10.52
CA CYS A 153 11.96 9.82 -9.28
C CYS A 153 12.53 8.41 -9.33
N HIS A 154 11.76 7.46 -9.85
CA HIS A 154 12.13 6.05 -9.92
C HIS A 154 13.25 5.79 -10.94
N ALA A 155 13.36 6.56 -12.01
CA ALA A 155 14.41 6.43 -13.02
C ALA A 155 15.77 6.99 -12.57
N LYS A 156 15.86 7.70 -11.43
CA LYS A 156 17.08 8.32 -10.92
C LYS A 156 17.81 7.48 -9.87
N ASN A 157 17.17 6.44 -9.39
CA ASN A 157 17.71 5.49 -8.44
C ASN A 157 18.13 4.19 -9.17
#